data_ff03af013f8e2235891928c46689809c
#
_entry.id   ff03af013f8e2235891928c46689809c
#
_cell.length_a   1.000
_cell.length_b   1.000
_cell.length_c   1.000
_cell.angle_alpha   90.00
_cell.angle_beta   90.00
_cell.angle_gamma   90.00
#
_symmetry.space_group_name_H-M   'P 1'
#
loop_
_entity.id
_entity.type
_entity.pdbx_description
1 polymer ?
#
loop_
_entity_poly.entity_id
_entity_poly.type
_entity_poly.pdbx_seq_one_letter_code
_entity_poly.pdbx_strand_id
1 'polypeptide(L)'
;ARECVERKRIPGGTARNRKAFLDKVEFPDHASEQSLEWLRALLFSPETSGGLLGAIPPENAESCLASLLAAGVDAAIIGHCEPRSAGDSVIRLRY
;
A
#
# COMPACT_ATOMS: atom_id res chain seq x y z
N ALA A 1 2.20 -13.76 -1.38
CA ALA A 1 3.12 -12.75 -0.77
C ALA A 1 3.54 -13.17 0.64
N ARG A 2 2.60 -13.47 1.56
CA ARG A 2 2.88 -13.79 2.97
C ARG A 2 3.89 -14.94 3.13
N GLU A 3 3.71 -16.04 2.42
CA GLU A 3 4.62 -17.20 2.43
C GLU A 3 6.06 -16.82 2.02
N CYS A 4 6.23 -15.91 1.07
CA CYS A 4 7.55 -15.43 0.67
C CYS A 4 8.23 -14.65 1.80
N VAL A 5 7.48 -13.83 2.54
CA VAL A 5 7.99 -13.10 3.70
C VAL A 5 8.41 -14.06 4.81
N GLU A 6 7.55 -15.03 5.15
CA GLU A 6 7.83 -16.06 6.17
C GLU A 6 9.07 -16.89 5.82
N ARG A 7 9.28 -17.18 4.55
CA ARG A 7 10.48 -17.87 4.04
C ARG A 7 11.68 -16.95 3.80
N LYS A 8 11.63 -15.69 4.24
CA LYS A 8 12.68 -14.67 4.03
C LYS A 8 13.08 -14.47 2.57
N ARG A 9 12.16 -14.74 1.64
CA ARG A 9 12.33 -14.51 0.20
C ARG A 9 11.82 -13.11 -0.14
N ILE A 10 12.58 -12.09 0.29
CA ILE A 10 12.23 -10.68 0.15
C ILE A 10 13.26 -10.03 -0.78
N PRO A 11 12.85 -9.18 -1.74
CA PRO A 11 13.76 -8.45 -2.59
C PRO A 11 14.76 -7.61 -1.80
N GLY A 12 16.04 -7.57 -2.21
CA GLY A 12 17.08 -6.85 -1.49
C GLY A 12 16.82 -5.33 -1.37
N GLY A 13 16.04 -4.75 -2.27
CA GLY A 13 15.66 -3.33 -2.23
C GLY A 13 14.68 -2.98 -1.11
N THR A 14 13.94 -3.96 -0.56
CA THR A 14 12.93 -3.74 0.51
C THR A 14 13.54 -3.06 1.74
N ALA A 15 14.72 -3.47 2.17
CA ALA A 15 15.41 -2.88 3.32
C ALA A 15 15.78 -1.40 3.07
N ARG A 16 16.20 -1.07 1.86
CA ARG A 16 16.51 0.31 1.45
C ARG A 16 15.27 1.19 1.45
N ASN A 17 14.18 0.71 0.83
CA ASN A 17 12.90 1.42 0.80
C ASN A 17 12.35 1.63 2.21
N ARG A 18 12.38 0.59 3.05
CA ARG A 18 11.98 0.68 4.45
C ARG A 18 12.76 1.76 5.20
N LYS A 19 14.09 1.79 5.07
CA LYS A 19 14.93 2.82 5.70
C LYS A 19 14.58 4.24 5.23
N ALA A 20 14.21 4.40 3.97
CA ALA A 20 13.94 5.71 3.38
C ALA A 20 12.52 6.24 3.69
N PHE A 21 11.55 5.37 3.94
CA PHE A 21 10.14 5.76 3.95
C PHE A 21 9.34 5.29 5.18
N LEU A 22 9.95 4.55 6.12
CA LEU A 22 9.23 4.02 7.29
C LEU A 22 8.61 5.12 8.16
N ASP A 23 9.29 6.24 8.30
CA ASP A 23 8.86 7.43 9.06
C ASP A 23 7.67 8.17 8.41
N LYS A 24 7.35 7.84 7.17
CA LYS A 24 6.24 8.45 6.41
C LYS A 24 4.98 7.59 6.41
N VAL A 25 5.00 6.45 7.07
CA VAL A 25 3.89 5.50 7.13
C VAL A 25 3.44 5.29 8.56
N GLU A 26 2.15 5.51 8.79
CA GLU A 26 1.48 5.20 10.04
C GLU A 26 0.85 3.80 9.93
N PHE A 27 1.25 2.92 10.82
CA PHE A 27 0.72 1.55 10.92
C PHE A 27 -0.38 1.48 11.98
N PRO A 28 -1.33 0.53 11.85
CA PRO A 28 -2.40 0.36 12.83
C PRO A 28 -1.86 -0.05 14.20
N ASP A 29 -2.29 0.63 15.27
CA ASP A 29 -1.84 0.38 16.64
C ASP A 29 -2.20 -1.01 17.16
N HIS A 30 -3.28 -1.60 16.63
CA HIS A 30 -3.78 -2.92 17.04
C HIS A 30 -3.14 -4.09 16.28
N ALA A 31 -2.25 -3.83 15.34
CA ALA A 31 -1.60 -4.88 14.57
C ALA A 31 -0.57 -5.64 15.42
N SER A 32 -0.60 -6.98 15.36
CA SER A 32 0.45 -7.78 15.99
C SER A 32 1.81 -7.54 15.32
N GLU A 33 2.91 -7.72 16.05
CA GLU A 33 4.26 -7.54 15.50
C GLU A 33 4.49 -8.43 14.25
N GLN A 34 3.95 -9.64 14.25
CA GLN A 34 4.03 -10.54 13.10
C GLN A 34 3.27 -9.97 11.88
N SER A 35 2.10 -9.36 12.11
CA SER A 35 1.34 -8.68 11.05
C SER A 35 2.06 -7.44 10.55
N LEU A 36 2.69 -6.67 11.44
CA LEU A 36 3.48 -5.49 11.08
C LEU A 36 4.71 -5.86 10.23
N GLU A 37 5.43 -6.91 10.55
CA GLU A 37 6.56 -7.36 9.73
C GLU A 37 6.11 -7.78 8.32
N TRP A 38 4.99 -8.49 8.21
CA TRP A 38 4.43 -8.85 6.93
C TRP A 38 4.02 -7.62 6.09
N LEU A 39 3.31 -6.67 6.70
CA LEU A 39 2.89 -5.43 6.06
C LEU A 39 4.09 -4.58 5.62
N ARG A 40 5.09 -4.44 6.48
CA ARG A 40 6.34 -3.72 6.16
C ARG A 40 7.06 -4.34 4.98
N ALA A 41 7.19 -5.67 4.97
CA ALA A 41 7.84 -6.37 3.87
C ALA A 41 7.09 -6.18 2.55
N LEU A 42 5.77 -6.22 2.57
CA LEU A 42 4.94 -6.02 1.38
C LEU A 42 4.97 -4.56 0.90
N LEU A 43 4.73 -3.61 1.81
CA LEU A 43 4.62 -2.18 1.47
C LEU A 43 5.93 -1.60 0.90
N PHE A 44 7.06 -2.04 1.42
CA PHE A 44 8.37 -1.55 0.98
C PHE A 44 9.03 -2.43 -0.09
N SER A 45 8.34 -3.45 -0.60
CA SER A 45 8.85 -4.29 -1.69
C SER A 45 9.04 -3.45 -2.96
N PRO A 46 10.20 -3.51 -3.61
CA PRO A 46 10.42 -2.81 -4.87
C PRO A 46 9.77 -3.57 -6.02
N GLU A 47 8.59 -3.12 -6.42
CA GLU A 47 7.87 -3.69 -7.56
C GLU A 47 8.18 -2.89 -8.83
N THR A 48 8.87 -3.52 -9.78
CA THR A 48 9.25 -2.88 -11.06
C THR A 48 8.18 -3.06 -12.15
N SER A 49 7.25 -3.97 -11.95
CA SER A 49 6.17 -4.27 -12.90
C SER A 49 4.92 -4.69 -12.12
N GLY A 50 4.46 -3.79 -11.27
CA GLY A 50 3.25 -3.97 -10.44
C GLY A 50 2.02 -3.32 -11.05
N GLY A 51 0.94 -3.29 -10.29
CA GLY A 51 -0.29 -2.57 -10.63
C GLY A 51 -0.09 -1.06 -10.66
N LEU A 52 -1.07 -0.37 -11.20
CA LEU A 52 -1.11 1.09 -11.20
C LEU A 52 -1.94 1.59 -10.01
N LEU A 53 -1.47 2.66 -9.39
CA LEU A 53 -2.21 3.41 -8.40
C LEU A 53 -2.67 4.74 -9.03
N GLY A 54 -3.99 4.98 -9.03
CA GLY A 54 -4.58 6.21 -9.56
C GLY A 54 -5.32 6.99 -8.49
N ALA A 55 -5.16 8.30 -8.45
CA ALA A 55 -6.01 9.19 -7.66
C ALA A 55 -7.14 9.71 -8.53
N ILE A 56 -8.38 9.39 -8.17
CA ILE A 56 -9.60 9.71 -8.91
C ILE A 56 -10.46 10.64 -8.05
N PRO A 57 -11.09 11.68 -8.60
CA PRO A 57 -12.06 12.49 -7.85
C PRO A 57 -13.17 11.60 -7.25
N PRO A 58 -13.60 11.84 -6.00
CA PRO A 58 -14.56 10.96 -5.31
C PRO A 58 -15.84 10.70 -6.09
N GLU A 59 -16.35 11.73 -6.77
CA GLU A 59 -17.57 11.66 -7.59
C GLU A 59 -17.44 10.72 -8.81
N ASN A 60 -16.22 10.42 -9.24
CA ASN A 60 -15.93 9.57 -10.39
C ASN A 60 -15.39 8.19 -10.00
N ALA A 61 -15.09 7.95 -8.72
CA ALA A 61 -14.38 6.76 -8.28
C ALA A 61 -15.14 5.46 -8.60
N GLU A 62 -16.42 5.39 -8.27
CA GLU A 62 -17.26 4.22 -8.51
C GLU A 62 -17.47 3.95 -10.00
N SER A 63 -17.72 4.99 -10.81
CA SER A 63 -17.89 4.84 -12.26
C SER A 63 -16.60 4.40 -12.95
N CYS A 64 -15.45 4.91 -12.49
CA CYS A 64 -14.15 4.48 -12.95
C CYS A 64 -13.88 3.01 -12.61
N LEU A 65 -14.14 2.61 -11.36
CA LEU A 65 -14.02 1.21 -10.94
C LEU A 65 -14.89 0.28 -11.80
N ALA A 66 -16.15 0.63 -11.99
CA ALA A 66 -17.08 -0.16 -12.81
C ALA A 66 -16.58 -0.31 -14.26
N SER A 67 -16.02 0.75 -14.83
CA SER A 67 -15.45 0.72 -16.19
C SER A 67 -14.21 -0.18 -16.28
N LEU A 68 -13.32 -0.15 -15.29
CA LEU A 68 -12.16 -1.01 -15.23
C LEU A 68 -12.55 -2.49 -15.12
N LEU A 69 -13.49 -2.81 -14.23
CA LEU A 69 -13.98 -4.19 -14.05
C LEU A 69 -14.66 -4.70 -15.33
N ALA A 70 -15.46 -3.85 -16.00
CA ALA A 70 -16.09 -4.19 -17.27
C ALA A 70 -15.08 -4.44 -18.39
N ALA A 71 -13.91 -3.79 -18.33
CA ALA A 71 -12.79 -4.02 -19.24
C ALA A 71 -11.93 -5.24 -18.85
N GLY A 72 -12.32 -6.00 -17.83
CA GLY A 72 -11.57 -7.18 -17.35
C GLY A 72 -10.31 -6.86 -16.55
N VAL A 73 -10.16 -5.62 -16.08
CA VAL A 73 -9.05 -5.21 -15.21
C VAL A 73 -9.41 -5.56 -13.77
N ASP A 74 -8.53 -6.27 -13.07
CA ASP A 74 -8.65 -6.50 -11.63
C ASP A 74 -8.33 -5.20 -10.89
N ALA A 75 -9.35 -4.53 -10.39
CA ALA A 75 -9.26 -3.20 -9.79
C ALA A 75 -10.07 -3.11 -8.49
N ALA A 76 -9.63 -2.25 -7.57
CA ALA A 76 -10.32 -1.98 -6.32
C ALA A 76 -10.05 -0.55 -5.84
N ILE A 77 -11.00 0.03 -5.10
CA ILE A 77 -10.76 1.24 -4.32
C ILE A 77 -10.04 0.81 -3.04
N ILE A 78 -8.80 1.25 -2.87
CA ILE A 78 -7.93 0.84 -1.75
C ILE A 78 -7.78 1.91 -0.67
N GLY A 79 -8.36 3.08 -0.86
CA GLY A 79 -8.29 4.17 0.11
C GLY A 79 -8.76 5.49 -0.46
N HIS A 80 -8.48 6.55 0.26
CA HIS A 80 -8.83 7.92 -0.13
C HIS A 80 -7.72 8.90 0.25
N CYS A 81 -7.68 10.05 -0.43
CA CYS A 81 -6.77 11.13 -0.13
C CYS A 81 -7.42 12.13 0.83
N GLU A 82 -6.68 12.55 1.84
CA GLU A 82 -7.09 13.56 2.80
C GLU A 82 -6.15 14.77 2.75
N PRO A 83 -6.62 15.98 3.09
CA PRO A 83 -5.72 17.11 3.30
C PRO A 83 -4.69 16.77 4.37
N ARG A 84 -3.42 17.10 4.10
CA ARG A 84 -2.31 16.80 5.00
C ARG A 84 -1.95 18.03 5.82
N SER A 85 -1.81 17.87 7.15
CA SER A 85 -1.23 18.85 8.04
C SER A 85 0.29 18.69 8.16
N ALA A 86 0.99 19.74 8.58
CA ALA A 86 2.43 19.67 8.81
C ALA A 86 2.72 18.65 9.93
N GLY A 87 3.61 17.70 9.64
CA GLY A 87 3.98 16.64 10.59
C GLY A 87 3.19 15.33 10.45
N ASP A 88 2.11 15.31 9.65
CA ASP A 88 1.36 14.08 9.43
C ASP A 88 2.15 13.05 8.59
N SER A 89 1.87 11.78 8.80
CA SER A 89 2.32 10.70 7.94
C SER A 89 1.79 10.88 6.51
N VAL A 90 2.54 10.42 5.53
CA VAL A 90 2.11 10.50 4.11
C VAL A 90 1.10 9.40 3.79
N ILE A 91 1.26 8.24 4.40
CA ILE A 91 0.40 7.08 4.22
C ILE A 91 -0.06 6.62 5.61
N ARG A 92 -1.37 6.44 5.76
CA ARG A 92 -1.97 5.83 6.95
C ARG A 92 -2.63 4.53 6.54
N LEU A 93 -2.19 3.42 7.12
CA LEU A 93 -2.76 2.10 6.87
C LEU A 93 -3.92 1.85 7.85
N ARG A 94 -5.05 1.39 7.31
CA ARG A 94 -6.23 0.96 8.08
C ARG A 94 -6.72 -0.38 7.52
N TYR A 95 -7.12 -1.30 8.38
CA TYR A 95 -7.77 -2.57 8.03
C TYR A 95 -8.58 -3.12 9.21
#